data_0e0693d212a633674778d31253d2ff47
#
_entry.id   0e0693d212a633674778d31253d2ff47
#
_cell.length_a   1.000
_cell.length_b   1.000
_cell.length_c   1.000
_cell.angle_alpha   90.00
_cell.angle_beta   90.00
_cell.angle_gamma   90.00
#
_symmetry.space_group_name_H-M   'P 1'
#
loop_
_entity.id
_entity.type
_entity.pdbx_description
1 polymer ?
#
loop_
_entity_poly.entity_id
_entity_poly.type
_entity_poly.pdbx_seq_one_letter_code
_entity_poly.pdbx_strand_id
1 'polypeptide(L)'
;MELLSSISPFLLDWLNLIVRWIHVIVGIAWIGTSFYFNWLDSRLDREIDSENIEGELWSVHSGGFYNINKLKGPPKKFPKELHWFKWEAYATWISGFVLLIIVYYLNAEGLMIDKNVNDISPLTAIIISLIFLVGSWFLYDFLCESKLINHTALFTIICFFISVVVCYLLTKIYGSRAAYIHVGASLGTIMALNVFRIIIPSQKNMVNAALNNQKPDLSMGINAKRRSIHNNYITLPVLFIMISAHYPFTYGHKYNWLILASISIIGVLVRHYFNLRNKKQYKPWILPVAAVGMLILIFYTTLPRVFSNQKNLTSSLEQISFIEINNIIKYRCGVCHTKNPTFEGFKDPPLGIVFDTPDDILKNIDKIKSQAIDSNIMPPGNLTGITETEKVKINLWINQGSNINN
;
A
#
# COMPACT_ATOMS: atom_id res chain seq x y z
N MET A 1 2.63 -36.25 -14.16
CA MET A 1 3.37 -35.21 -13.39
C MET A 1 3.75 -34.03 -14.28
N GLU A 2 4.29 -34.23 -15.47
CA GLU A 2 4.69 -33.16 -16.41
C GLU A 2 3.52 -32.21 -16.82
N LEU A 3 2.30 -32.75 -17.05
CA LEU A 3 1.14 -31.92 -17.38
C LEU A 3 0.75 -31.00 -16.22
N LEU A 4 0.81 -31.47 -14.98
CA LEU A 4 0.53 -30.67 -13.78
C LEU A 4 1.61 -29.59 -13.56
N SER A 5 2.87 -29.89 -13.79
CA SER A 5 3.96 -28.92 -13.69
C SER A 5 3.92 -27.86 -14.80
N SER A 6 3.40 -28.20 -15.97
CA SER A 6 3.23 -27.23 -17.07
C SER A 6 2.01 -26.33 -16.89
N ILE A 7 0.95 -26.79 -16.22
CA ILE A 7 -0.28 -26.01 -15.95
C ILE A 7 -0.12 -25.11 -14.71
N SER A 8 0.73 -25.51 -13.76
CA SER A 8 0.92 -24.81 -12.48
C SER A 8 1.18 -23.28 -12.59
N PRO A 9 2.05 -22.77 -13.48
CA PRO A 9 2.25 -21.33 -13.62
C PRO A 9 0.99 -20.58 -14.06
N PHE A 10 0.26 -21.12 -15.05
CA PHE A 10 -1.00 -20.50 -15.52
C PHE A 10 -2.07 -20.49 -14.44
N LEU A 11 -2.15 -21.52 -13.61
CA LEU A 11 -3.06 -21.55 -12.47
C LEU A 11 -2.69 -20.49 -11.43
N LEU A 12 -1.41 -20.25 -11.16
CA LEU A 12 -0.95 -19.21 -10.25
C LEU A 12 -1.28 -17.81 -10.78
N ASP A 13 -1.16 -17.59 -12.09
CA ASP A 13 -1.52 -16.31 -12.72
C ASP A 13 -3.03 -16.06 -12.62
N TRP A 14 -3.86 -17.05 -12.90
CA TRP A 14 -5.30 -16.95 -12.72
C TRP A 14 -5.69 -16.75 -11.26
N LEU A 15 -5.04 -17.43 -10.32
CA LEU A 15 -5.28 -17.28 -8.91
C LEU A 15 -4.90 -15.87 -8.44
N ASN A 16 -3.74 -15.35 -8.86
CA ASN A 16 -3.32 -13.97 -8.59
C ASN A 16 -4.34 -12.96 -9.13
N LEU A 17 -4.79 -13.13 -10.38
CA LEU A 17 -5.78 -12.25 -10.99
C LEU A 17 -7.10 -12.26 -10.22
N ILE A 18 -7.65 -13.45 -9.94
CA ILE A 18 -8.94 -13.60 -9.26
C ILE A 18 -8.87 -13.04 -7.84
N VAL A 19 -7.85 -13.40 -7.06
CA VAL A 19 -7.72 -12.92 -5.67
C VAL A 19 -7.48 -11.41 -5.63
N ARG A 20 -6.71 -10.86 -6.58
CA ARG A 20 -6.51 -9.41 -6.70
C ARG A 20 -7.81 -8.69 -7.05
N TRP A 21 -8.59 -9.25 -7.96
CA TRP A 21 -9.89 -8.68 -8.32
C TRP A 21 -10.85 -8.70 -7.13
N ILE A 22 -10.96 -9.82 -6.42
CA ILE A 22 -11.74 -9.91 -5.17
C ILE A 22 -11.24 -8.88 -4.16
N HIS A 23 -9.92 -8.76 -3.95
CA HIS A 23 -9.34 -7.83 -3.00
C HIS A 23 -9.71 -6.37 -3.30
N VAL A 24 -9.68 -5.98 -4.56
CA VAL A 24 -10.10 -4.64 -5.01
C VAL A 24 -11.59 -4.42 -4.72
N ILE A 25 -12.46 -5.37 -5.07
CA ILE A 25 -13.91 -5.24 -4.86
C ILE A 25 -14.24 -5.09 -3.37
N VAL A 26 -13.74 -5.99 -2.53
CA VAL A 26 -14.04 -5.96 -1.09
C VAL A 26 -13.37 -4.77 -0.39
N GLY A 27 -12.20 -4.34 -0.87
CA GLY A 27 -11.53 -3.13 -0.41
C GLY A 27 -12.34 -1.87 -0.71
N ILE A 28 -12.88 -1.75 -1.92
CA ILE A 28 -13.79 -0.64 -2.30
C ILE A 28 -15.03 -0.66 -1.41
N ALA A 29 -15.65 -1.83 -1.19
CA ALA A 29 -16.81 -1.96 -0.32
C ALA A 29 -16.50 -1.52 1.11
N TRP A 30 -15.37 -1.94 1.68
CA TRP A 30 -14.97 -1.55 3.03
C TRP A 30 -14.67 -0.05 3.16
N ILE A 31 -13.92 0.51 2.22
CA ILE A 31 -13.60 1.93 2.20
C ILE A 31 -14.87 2.76 2.03
N GLY A 32 -15.76 2.35 1.11
CA GLY A 32 -17.01 3.02 0.84
C GLY A 32 -17.91 3.08 2.08
N THR A 33 -18.12 1.95 2.74
CA THR A 33 -18.93 1.88 3.97
C THR A 33 -18.30 2.68 5.11
N SER A 34 -16.96 2.59 5.29
CA SER A 34 -16.25 3.36 6.31
C SER A 34 -16.41 4.88 6.09
N PHE A 35 -16.26 5.36 4.87
CA PHE A 35 -16.40 6.77 4.53
C PHE A 35 -17.85 7.23 4.67
N TYR A 36 -18.81 6.40 4.24
CA TYR A 36 -20.23 6.68 4.35
C TYR A 36 -20.66 6.84 5.81
N PHE A 37 -20.32 5.90 6.70
CA PHE A 37 -20.72 5.99 8.11
C PHE A 37 -20.02 7.12 8.85
N ASN A 38 -18.77 7.45 8.53
CA ASN A 38 -18.11 8.64 9.08
C ASN A 38 -18.79 9.94 8.62
N TRP A 39 -19.20 10.01 7.35
CA TRP A 39 -19.94 11.13 6.80
C TRP A 39 -21.32 11.22 7.46
N LEU A 40 -22.07 10.12 7.52
CA LEU A 40 -23.39 10.01 8.10
C LEU A 40 -23.41 10.51 9.54
N ASP A 41 -22.57 9.93 10.44
CA ASP A 41 -22.53 10.32 11.85
C ASP A 41 -22.15 11.81 12.04
N SER A 42 -21.32 12.34 11.15
CA SER A 42 -20.88 13.74 11.21
C SER A 42 -21.92 14.73 10.66
N ARG A 43 -22.87 14.27 9.85
CA ARG A 43 -23.87 15.11 9.17
C ARG A 43 -25.27 15.01 9.75
N LEU A 44 -25.48 14.15 10.75
CA LEU A 44 -26.75 14.07 11.46
C LEU A 44 -27.15 15.45 11.98
N ASP A 45 -28.39 15.85 11.70
CA ASP A 45 -29.01 16.95 12.37
C ASP A 45 -29.41 16.51 13.79
N ARG A 46 -28.83 17.15 14.80
CA ARG A 46 -29.05 16.86 16.21
C ARG A 46 -29.94 17.92 16.90
N GLU A 47 -30.40 18.90 16.15
CA GLU A 47 -31.29 19.97 16.66
C GLU A 47 -32.78 19.57 16.62
N ILE A 48 -33.04 18.27 16.41
CA ILE A 48 -34.41 17.74 16.40
C ILE A 48 -34.94 17.54 17.82
N ASP A 49 -36.17 17.98 18.05
CA ASP A 49 -36.90 17.77 19.31
C ASP A 49 -37.50 16.34 19.32
N SER A 50 -36.71 15.36 19.77
CA SER A 50 -37.15 13.97 19.87
C SER A 50 -36.54 13.29 21.09
N GLU A 51 -37.36 12.64 21.90
CA GLU A 51 -36.90 11.88 23.07
C GLU A 51 -36.01 10.68 22.68
N ASN A 52 -36.29 10.03 21.56
CA ASN A 52 -35.70 8.75 21.19
C ASN A 52 -34.64 8.85 20.09
N ILE A 53 -34.55 9.98 19.35
CA ILE A 53 -33.64 10.15 18.21
C ILE A 53 -32.50 11.07 18.61
N GLU A 54 -31.24 10.62 18.42
CA GLU A 54 -30.02 11.41 18.64
C GLU A 54 -29.81 12.42 17.51
N GLY A 55 -30.22 12.05 16.29
CA GLY A 55 -30.12 12.90 15.11
C GLY A 55 -30.66 12.19 13.88
N GLU A 56 -31.04 12.98 12.88
CA GLU A 56 -31.55 12.49 11.60
C GLU A 56 -30.75 13.02 10.43
N LEU A 57 -30.84 12.33 9.32
CA LEU A 57 -30.24 12.76 8.04
C LEU A 57 -31.19 12.41 6.90
N TRP A 58 -31.48 13.42 6.07
CA TRP A 58 -32.18 13.24 4.81
C TRP A 58 -31.20 13.15 3.65
N SER A 59 -31.41 12.20 2.77
CA SER A 59 -30.61 12.02 1.55
C SER A 59 -31.49 11.63 0.37
N VAL A 60 -30.99 11.86 -0.84
CA VAL A 60 -31.64 11.45 -2.09
C VAL A 60 -30.68 10.49 -2.81
N HIS A 61 -31.16 9.32 -3.17
CA HIS A 61 -30.41 8.35 -3.98
C HIS A 61 -31.37 7.48 -4.78
N SER A 62 -30.97 7.06 -5.98
CA SER A 62 -31.77 6.18 -6.87
C SER A 62 -33.21 6.62 -7.06
N GLY A 63 -33.46 7.94 -7.13
CA GLY A 63 -34.81 8.50 -7.34
C GLY A 63 -35.72 8.50 -6.12
N GLY A 64 -35.22 8.16 -4.92
CA GLY A 64 -35.97 8.14 -3.67
C GLY A 64 -35.38 9.04 -2.58
N PHE A 65 -36.23 9.42 -1.64
CA PHE A 65 -35.83 10.12 -0.42
C PHE A 65 -35.58 9.10 0.69
N TYR A 66 -34.46 9.25 1.40
CA TYR A 66 -34.11 8.42 2.54
C TYR A 66 -34.01 9.29 3.78
N ASN A 67 -34.73 8.89 4.84
CA ASN A 67 -34.57 9.45 6.17
C ASN A 67 -33.89 8.43 7.08
N ILE A 68 -32.73 8.78 7.63
CA ILE A 68 -31.94 7.92 8.48
C ILE A 68 -31.92 8.53 9.88
N ASN A 69 -32.41 7.76 10.85
CA ASN A 69 -32.47 8.14 12.25
C ASN A 69 -31.42 7.38 13.07
N LYS A 70 -30.61 8.10 13.82
CA LYS A 70 -29.75 7.54 14.85
C LYS A 70 -30.46 7.62 16.19
N LEU A 71 -30.64 6.48 16.84
CA LEU A 71 -31.33 6.40 18.11
C LEU A 71 -30.43 6.78 19.29
N LYS A 72 -30.99 7.41 20.35
CA LYS A 72 -30.30 7.68 21.61
C LYS A 72 -30.02 6.40 22.43
N GLY A 73 -30.79 5.33 22.18
CA GLY A 73 -30.69 4.05 22.84
C GLY A 73 -31.11 2.90 21.92
N PRO A 74 -31.26 1.70 22.47
CA PRO A 74 -31.72 0.55 21.69
C PRO A 74 -33.14 0.75 21.17
N PRO A 75 -33.51 0.14 20.05
CA PRO A 75 -34.87 0.17 19.54
C PRO A 75 -35.82 -0.53 20.53
N LYS A 76 -37.03 -0.04 20.69
CA LYS A 76 -38.10 -0.67 21.54
C LYS A 76 -38.37 -2.12 21.14
N LYS A 77 -38.19 -2.43 19.85
CA LYS A 77 -38.29 -3.79 19.30
C LYS A 77 -37.15 -3.98 18.31
N PHE A 78 -36.32 -5.01 18.55
CA PHE A 78 -35.25 -5.34 17.62
C PHE A 78 -35.83 -5.87 16.31
N PRO A 79 -35.23 -5.47 15.15
CA PRO A 79 -35.55 -6.10 13.88
C PRO A 79 -35.14 -7.57 13.90
N LYS A 80 -35.75 -8.39 13.05
CA LYS A 80 -35.39 -9.81 12.91
C LYS A 80 -33.94 -10.00 12.49
N GLU A 81 -33.42 -9.09 11.67
CA GLU A 81 -32.06 -9.11 11.15
C GLU A 81 -31.38 -7.79 11.44
N LEU A 82 -30.16 -7.87 11.98
CA LEU A 82 -29.24 -6.75 12.12
C LEU A 82 -28.09 -6.99 11.16
N HIS A 83 -27.86 -6.02 10.26
CA HIS A 83 -26.71 -6.10 9.36
C HIS A 83 -25.42 -5.67 10.10
N TRP A 84 -24.36 -6.47 9.94
CA TRP A 84 -23.07 -6.26 10.54
C TRP A 84 -22.03 -5.99 9.45
N PHE A 85 -21.53 -4.76 9.35
CA PHE A 85 -20.46 -4.39 8.41
C PHE A 85 -19.10 -4.92 8.88
N LYS A 86 -18.87 -6.20 8.72
CA LYS A 86 -17.65 -6.90 9.15
C LYS A 86 -16.98 -7.70 8.05
N TRP A 87 -17.78 -8.27 7.14
CA TRP A 87 -17.25 -9.12 6.09
C TRP A 87 -16.44 -8.35 5.06
N GLU A 88 -16.75 -7.08 4.82
CA GLU A 88 -16.00 -6.17 3.98
C GLU A 88 -14.55 -6.04 4.49
N ALA A 89 -14.37 -5.87 5.80
CA ALA A 89 -13.06 -5.80 6.42
C ALA A 89 -12.34 -7.14 6.44
N TYR A 90 -13.04 -8.22 6.80
CA TYR A 90 -12.47 -9.56 6.91
C TYR A 90 -12.05 -10.10 5.54
N ALA A 91 -12.92 -10.00 4.53
CA ALA A 91 -12.61 -10.44 3.18
C ALA A 91 -11.47 -9.63 2.56
N THR A 92 -11.38 -8.31 2.85
CA THR A 92 -10.24 -7.48 2.42
C THR A 92 -8.94 -7.98 3.02
N TRP A 93 -8.91 -8.26 4.32
CA TRP A 93 -7.69 -8.76 4.96
C TRP A 93 -7.32 -10.16 4.48
N ILE A 94 -8.28 -11.08 4.40
CA ILE A 94 -8.05 -12.46 3.94
C ILE A 94 -7.50 -12.45 2.52
N SER A 95 -8.16 -11.74 1.60
CA SER A 95 -7.68 -11.66 0.20
C SER A 95 -6.33 -10.96 0.08
N GLY A 96 -6.07 -9.92 0.88
CA GLY A 96 -4.77 -9.26 0.95
C GLY A 96 -3.66 -10.17 1.48
N PHE A 97 -3.93 -10.98 2.49
CA PHE A 97 -2.98 -11.95 3.01
C PHE A 97 -2.71 -13.09 2.01
N VAL A 98 -3.74 -13.58 1.33
CA VAL A 98 -3.58 -14.55 0.24
C VAL A 98 -2.74 -13.97 -0.89
N LEU A 99 -2.93 -12.68 -1.26
CA LEU A 99 -2.07 -12.00 -2.24
C LEU A 99 -0.61 -11.88 -1.75
N LEU A 100 -0.40 -11.63 -0.47
CA LEU A 100 0.95 -11.60 0.11
C LEU A 100 1.64 -12.95 -0.05
N ILE A 101 0.91 -14.05 0.17
CA ILE A 101 1.42 -15.41 -0.05
C ILE A 101 1.74 -15.63 -1.52
N ILE A 102 0.77 -15.43 -2.41
CA ILE A 102 0.91 -15.74 -3.84
C ILE A 102 2.02 -14.92 -4.49
N VAL A 103 2.06 -13.61 -4.19
CA VAL A 103 2.98 -12.71 -4.88
C VAL A 103 4.37 -12.71 -4.23
N TYR A 104 4.43 -12.69 -2.89
CA TYR A 104 5.69 -12.48 -2.17
C TYR A 104 6.27 -13.74 -1.55
N TYR A 105 5.47 -14.55 -0.83
CA TYR A 105 6.02 -15.71 -0.11
C TYR A 105 6.40 -16.86 -1.05
N LEU A 106 5.58 -17.12 -2.08
CA LEU A 106 5.92 -18.13 -3.09
C LEU A 106 7.09 -17.72 -4.00
N ASN A 107 7.42 -16.44 -4.05
CA ASN A 107 8.55 -15.91 -4.80
C ASN A 107 9.43 -15.00 -3.92
N ALA A 108 9.74 -15.47 -2.70
CA ALA A 108 10.43 -14.65 -1.72
C ALA A 108 11.84 -14.25 -2.16
N GLU A 109 12.57 -15.13 -2.84
CA GLU A 109 13.90 -14.84 -3.34
C GLU A 109 13.91 -13.68 -4.36
N GLY A 110 12.92 -13.64 -5.27
CA GLY A 110 12.86 -12.61 -6.32
C GLY A 110 12.17 -11.33 -5.91
N LEU A 111 11.22 -11.37 -4.96
CA LEU A 111 10.37 -10.21 -4.66
C LEU A 111 10.44 -9.69 -3.23
N MET A 112 11.01 -10.46 -2.28
CA MET A 112 11.21 -10.00 -0.90
C MET A 112 12.65 -9.67 -0.61
N ILE A 113 13.59 -10.49 -1.08
CA ILE A 113 15.02 -10.39 -0.76
C ILE A 113 15.71 -9.52 -1.82
N ASP A 114 16.62 -8.68 -1.36
CA ASP A 114 17.60 -8.00 -2.20
C ASP A 114 18.98 -8.23 -1.58
N LYS A 115 19.82 -9.03 -2.26
CA LYS A 115 21.15 -9.43 -1.76
C LYS A 115 22.08 -8.24 -1.54
N ASN A 116 21.84 -7.10 -2.19
CA ASN A 116 22.58 -5.86 -1.93
C ASN A 116 22.15 -5.18 -0.61
N VAL A 117 20.96 -5.49 -0.11
CA VAL A 117 20.42 -4.94 1.15
C VAL A 117 20.71 -5.90 2.29
N ASN A 118 20.30 -7.16 2.15
CA ASN A 118 20.46 -8.18 3.18
C ASN A 118 20.34 -9.58 2.56
N ASP A 119 21.35 -10.42 2.76
CA ASP A 119 21.36 -11.79 2.24
C ASP A 119 20.77 -12.75 3.29
N ILE A 120 19.46 -12.84 3.32
CA ILE A 120 18.70 -13.73 4.21
C ILE A 120 18.02 -14.84 3.42
N SER A 121 17.78 -15.99 4.07
CA SER A 121 17.04 -17.06 3.40
C SER A 121 15.57 -16.69 3.18
N PRO A 122 14.91 -17.25 2.13
CA PRO A 122 13.47 -17.06 1.90
C PRO A 122 12.60 -17.37 3.11
N LEU A 123 12.92 -18.46 3.81
CA LEU A 123 12.19 -18.85 5.04
C LEU A 123 12.35 -17.80 6.14
N THR A 124 13.57 -17.29 6.35
CA THR A 124 13.84 -16.23 7.34
C THR A 124 13.06 -14.96 7.00
N ALA A 125 13.03 -14.56 5.72
CA ALA A 125 12.27 -13.42 5.26
C ALA A 125 10.76 -13.57 5.57
N ILE A 126 10.19 -14.73 5.31
CA ILE A 126 8.77 -15.02 5.60
C ILE A 126 8.50 -15.01 7.11
N ILE A 127 9.36 -15.62 7.92
CA ILE A 127 9.20 -15.63 9.39
C ILE A 127 9.24 -14.21 9.95
N ILE A 128 10.19 -13.38 9.52
CA ILE A 128 10.27 -11.95 9.92
C ILE A 128 8.99 -11.23 9.52
N SER A 129 8.47 -11.47 8.30
CA SER A 129 7.21 -10.89 7.83
C SER A 129 6.03 -11.24 8.76
N LEU A 130 5.85 -12.50 9.10
CA LEU A 130 4.76 -12.95 9.96
C LEU A 130 4.86 -12.37 11.38
N ILE A 131 6.06 -12.39 11.97
CA ILE A 131 6.32 -11.78 13.28
C ILE A 131 6.03 -10.28 13.24
N PHE A 132 6.44 -9.60 12.16
CA PHE A 132 6.19 -8.17 11.98
C PHE A 132 4.71 -7.85 11.88
N LEU A 133 3.93 -8.58 11.08
CA LEU A 133 2.50 -8.36 10.93
C LEU A 133 1.75 -8.54 12.26
N VAL A 134 2.06 -9.61 12.99
CA VAL A 134 1.46 -9.88 14.31
C VAL A 134 1.92 -8.86 15.34
N GLY A 135 3.23 -8.60 15.41
CA GLY A 135 3.83 -7.65 16.36
C GLY A 135 3.34 -6.22 16.17
N SER A 136 3.09 -5.79 14.94
CA SER A 136 2.59 -4.45 14.64
C SER A 136 1.20 -4.20 15.24
N TRP A 137 0.33 -5.22 15.25
CA TRP A 137 -0.96 -5.14 15.92
C TRP A 137 -0.81 -4.98 17.43
N PHE A 138 -0.02 -5.84 18.06
CA PHE A 138 0.17 -5.79 19.53
C PHE A 138 0.78 -4.45 19.97
N LEU A 139 1.77 -3.95 19.24
CA LEU A 139 2.37 -2.64 19.53
C LEU A 139 1.33 -1.51 19.42
N TYR A 140 0.56 -1.49 18.34
CA TYR A 140 -0.47 -0.48 18.16
C TYR A 140 -1.57 -0.59 19.23
N ASP A 141 -2.01 -1.80 19.55
CA ASP A 141 -3.04 -2.05 20.56
C ASP A 141 -2.58 -1.60 21.94
N PHE A 142 -1.35 -1.95 22.33
CA PHE A 142 -0.71 -1.46 23.56
C PHE A 142 -0.68 0.07 23.64
N LEU A 143 -0.31 0.75 22.55
CA LEU A 143 -0.32 2.21 22.52
C LEU A 143 -1.73 2.78 22.71
N CYS A 144 -2.73 2.14 22.13
CA CYS A 144 -4.12 2.57 22.26
C CYS A 144 -4.72 2.32 23.65
N GLU A 145 -4.21 1.36 24.41
CA GLU A 145 -4.63 1.09 25.80
C GLU A 145 -3.86 1.94 26.81
N SER A 146 -2.75 2.54 26.39
CA SER A 146 -1.96 3.40 27.25
C SER A 146 -2.62 4.77 27.50
N LYS A 147 -2.16 5.50 28.54
CA LYS A 147 -2.61 6.88 28.83
C LYS A 147 -2.33 7.86 27.68
N LEU A 148 -1.41 7.51 26.77
CA LEU A 148 -1.04 8.32 25.59
C LEU A 148 -2.25 8.60 24.69
N ILE A 149 -3.21 7.68 24.60
CA ILE A 149 -4.43 7.81 23.80
C ILE A 149 -5.27 9.03 24.16
N ASN A 150 -5.16 9.55 25.38
CA ASN A 150 -5.88 10.72 25.83
C ASN A 150 -5.28 12.03 25.27
N HIS A 151 -4.05 11.98 24.75
CA HIS A 151 -3.36 13.09 24.09
C HIS A 151 -3.30 12.85 22.59
N THR A 152 -4.43 13.05 21.89
CA THR A 152 -4.62 12.68 20.47
C THR A 152 -3.49 13.16 19.54
N ALA A 153 -3.03 14.41 19.69
CA ALA A 153 -1.94 14.94 18.86
C ALA A 153 -0.62 14.17 19.09
N LEU A 154 -0.24 14.00 20.37
CA LEU A 154 0.98 13.27 20.73
C LEU A 154 0.92 11.80 20.30
N PHE A 155 -0.23 11.15 20.52
CA PHE A 155 -0.48 9.78 20.05
C PHE A 155 -0.27 9.66 18.54
N THR A 156 -0.86 10.58 17.77
CA THR A 156 -0.75 10.59 16.30
C THR A 156 0.71 10.78 15.86
N ILE A 157 1.43 11.72 16.48
CA ILE A 157 2.85 11.98 16.16
C ILE A 157 3.71 10.75 16.46
N ILE A 158 3.52 10.11 17.61
CA ILE A 158 4.28 8.92 18.01
C ILE A 158 3.98 7.75 17.09
N CYS A 159 2.71 7.46 16.79
CA CYS A 159 2.34 6.40 15.84
C CYS A 159 2.91 6.65 14.44
N PHE A 160 2.88 7.90 13.97
CA PHE A 160 3.47 8.27 12.69
C PHE A 160 4.99 8.08 12.70
N PHE A 161 5.68 8.56 13.73
CA PHE A 161 7.13 8.40 13.87
C PHE A 161 7.53 6.91 13.91
N ILE A 162 6.81 6.09 14.68
CA ILE A 162 7.02 4.63 14.69
C ILE A 162 6.85 4.06 13.29
N SER A 163 5.81 4.45 12.55
CA SER A 163 5.58 3.97 11.19
C SER A 163 6.71 4.34 10.23
N VAL A 164 7.29 5.54 10.37
CA VAL A 164 8.46 5.98 9.58
C VAL A 164 9.71 5.18 9.93
N VAL A 165 9.98 4.97 11.23
CA VAL A 165 11.12 4.16 11.68
C VAL A 165 10.98 2.72 11.20
N VAL A 166 9.80 2.14 11.33
CA VAL A 166 9.49 0.79 10.84
C VAL A 166 9.70 0.70 9.32
N CYS A 167 9.20 1.66 8.55
CA CYS A 167 9.44 1.71 7.12
C CYS A 167 10.94 1.72 6.80
N TYR A 168 11.71 2.59 7.47
CA TYR A 168 13.17 2.65 7.31
C TYR A 168 13.82 1.30 7.62
N LEU A 169 13.48 0.66 8.75
CA LEU A 169 14.04 -0.65 9.13
C LEU A 169 13.70 -1.73 8.12
N LEU A 170 12.47 -1.76 7.62
CA LEU A 170 12.05 -2.73 6.60
C LEU A 170 12.83 -2.57 5.29
N THR A 171 13.25 -1.34 4.93
CA THR A 171 14.14 -1.11 3.77
C THR A 171 15.58 -1.61 3.98
N LYS A 172 15.94 -2.00 5.20
CA LYS A 172 17.23 -2.64 5.54
C LYS A 172 17.14 -4.16 5.64
N ILE A 173 15.93 -4.70 5.60
CA ILE A 173 15.66 -6.14 5.70
C ILE A 173 15.24 -6.68 4.33
N TYR A 174 14.36 -5.99 3.64
CA TYR A 174 13.75 -6.41 2.38
C TYR A 174 14.15 -5.53 1.21
N GLY A 175 13.96 -6.04 0.01
CA GLY A 175 13.94 -5.22 -1.19
C GLY A 175 12.88 -4.11 -1.08
N SER A 176 13.16 -2.98 -1.67
CA SER A 176 12.39 -1.73 -1.48
C SER A 176 10.88 -1.86 -1.73
N ARG A 177 10.50 -2.65 -2.76
CA ARG A 177 9.09 -2.94 -3.07
C ARG A 177 8.41 -3.73 -1.96
N ALA A 178 9.08 -4.77 -1.47
CA ALA A 178 8.57 -5.59 -0.38
C ALA A 178 8.45 -4.78 0.92
N ALA A 179 9.42 -3.92 1.23
CA ALA A 179 9.36 -3.04 2.39
C ALA A 179 8.08 -2.19 2.40
N TYR A 180 7.73 -1.56 1.27
CA TYR A 180 6.48 -0.78 1.16
C TYR A 180 5.25 -1.64 1.39
N ILE A 181 5.17 -2.79 0.71
CA ILE A 181 4.00 -3.68 0.83
C ILE A 181 3.84 -4.18 2.27
N HIS A 182 4.92 -4.46 2.98
CA HIS A 182 4.86 -4.89 4.39
C HIS A 182 4.36 -3.78 5.31
N VAL A 183 4.73 -2.51 5.07
CA VAL A 183 4.11 -1.37 5.79
C VAL A 183 2.60 -1.34 5.53
N GLY A 184 2.17 -1.47 4.29
CA GLY A 184 0.75 -1.51 3.92
C GLY A 184 0.01 -2.70 4.53
N ALA A 185 0.62 -3.88 4.50
CA ALA A 185 0.05 -5.11 5.08
C ALA A 185 -0.09 -5.00 6.60
N SER A 186 0.88 -4.37 7.30
CA SER A 186 0.78 -4.13 8.74
C SER A 186 -0.34 -3.14 9.07
N LEU A 187 -0.44 -2.02 8.35
CA LEU A 187 -1.52 -1.07 8.52
C LEU A 187 -2.89 -1.69 8.23
N GLY A 188 -3.00 -2.48 7.15
CA GLY A 188 -4.21 -3.24 6.82
C GLY A 188 -4.58 -4.26 7.89
N THR A 189 -3.58 -4.94 8.48
CA THR A 189 -3.76 -5.87 9.60
C THR A 189 -4.26 -5.13 10.85
N ILE A 190 -3.68 -3.99 11.18
CA ILE A 190 -4.16 -3.13 12.28
C ILE A 190 -5.61 -2.73 12.04
N MET A 191 -5.95 -2.27 10.83
CA MET A 191 -7.31 -1.87 10.49
C MET A 191 -8.32 -3.01 10.62
N ALA A 192 -8.00 -4.19 10.10
CA ALA A 192 -8.88 -5.36 10.14
C ALA A 192 -9.04 -5.90 11.56
N LEU A 193 -7.95 -5.96 12.34
CA LEU A 193 -8.00 -6.39 13.74
C LEU A 193 -8.72 -5.38 14.64
N ASN A 194 -8.67 -4.07 14.33
CA ASN A 194 -9.56 -3.09 14.96
C ASN A 194 -11.04 -3.48 14.79
N VAL A 195 -11.43 -3.90 13.58
CA VAL A 195 -12.81 -4.36 13.35
C VAL A 195 -13.08 -5.66 14.09
N PHE A 196 -12.20 -6.66 13.97
CA PHE A 196 -12.40 -8.00 14.50
C PHE A 196 -12.36 -8.06 16.03
N ARG A 197 -11.36 -7.41 16.67
CA ARG A 197 -11.09 -7.54 18.11
C ARG A 197 -11.77 -6.47 18.95
N ILE A 198 -12.03 -5.29 18.39
CA ILE A 198 -12.51 -4.14 19.16
C ILE A 198 -13.91 -3.71 18.73
N ILE A 199 -14.11 -3.39 17.44
CA ILE A 199 -15.35 -2.76 16.98
C ILE A 199 -16.52 -3.76 17.04
N ILE A 200 -16.41 -4.92 16.46
CA ILE A 200 -17.47 -5.93 16.44
C ILE A 200 -17.79 -6.47 17.84
N PRO A 201 -16.82 -6.81 18.70
CA PRO A 201 -17.10 -7.19 20.09
C PRO A 201 -17.85 -6.10 20.86
N SER A 202 -17.46 -4.82 20.71
CA SER A 202 -18.17 -3.70 21.33
C SER A 202 -19.62 -3.60 20.86
N GLN A 203 -19.86 -3.71 19.56
CA GLN A 203 -21.21 -3.69 18.99
C GLN A 203 -22.05 -4.87 19.50
N LYS A 204 -21.47 -6.07 19.58
CA LYS A 204 -22.14 -7.25 20.14
C LYS A 204 -22.50 -7.06 21.62
N ASN A 205 -21.58 -6.48 22.42
CA ASN A 205 -21.84 -6.17 23.82
C ASN A 205 -23.04 -5.21 23.94
N MET A 206 -23.05 -4.14 23.13
CA MET A 206 -24.16 -3.17 23.11
C MET A 206 -25.51 -3.83 22.79
N VAL A 207 -25.56 -4.69 21.76
CA VAL A 207 -26.78 -5.42 21.38
C VAL A 207 -27.22 -6.40 22.46
N ASN A 208 -26.28 -7.18 23.03
CA ASN A 208 -26.59 -8.15 24.08
C ASN A 208 -27.10 -7.46 25.37
N ALA A 209 -26.48 -6.36 25.77
CA ALA A 209 -26.96 -5.57 26.92
C ALA A 209 -28.38 -5.08 26.69
N ALA A 210 -28.68 -4.57 25.49
CA ALA A 210 -30.02 -4.12 25.16
C ALA A 210 -31.07 -5.25 25.15
N LEU A 211 -30.73 -6.43 24.62
CA LEU A 211 -31.62 -7.59 24.61
C LEU A 211 -31.93 -8.11 26.04
N ASN A 212 -30.97 -7.94 26.96
CA ASN A 212 -31.11 -8.34 28.37
C ASN A 212 -31.62 -7.19 29.27
N ASN A 213 -32.07 -6.08 28.72
CA ASN A 213 -32.46 -4.87 29.47
C ASN A 213 -31.35 -4.37 30.45
N GLN A 214 -30.10 -4.53 30.08
CA GLN A 214 -28.92 -4.07 30.82
C GLN A 214 -28.34 -2.80 30.18
N LYS A 215 -27.62 -2.01 30.99
CA LYS A 215 -26.86 -0.87 30.47
C LYS A 215 -25.60 -1.36 29.76
N PRO A 216 -25.34 -0.97 28.50
CA PRO A 216 -24.10 -1.33 27.82
C PRO A 216 -22.90 -0.62 28.45
N ASP A 217 -21.72 -1.24 28.30
CA ASP A 217 -20.45 -0.59 28.66
C ASP A 217 -20.11 0.50 27.63
N LEU A 218 -20.29 1.75 28.04
CA LEU A 218 -20.03 2.91 27.18
C LEU A 218 -18.53 3.06 26.82
N SER A 219 -17.62 2.56 27.64
CA SER A 219 -16.18 2.63 27.39
C SER A 219 -15.80 1.83 26.15
N MET A 220 -16.42 0.67 25.96
CA MET A 220 -16.23 -0.15 24.76
C MET A 220 -16.68 0.58 23.49
N GLY A 221 -17.82 1.28 23.55
CA GLY A 221 -18.33 2.07 22.42
C GLY A 221 -17.42 3.23 22.06
N ILE A 222 -16.89 3.94 23.05
CA ILE A 222 -15.93 5.05 22.85
C ILE A 222 -14.63 4.52 22.23
N ASN A 223 -14.10 3.40 22.71
CA ASN A 223 -12.92 2.78 22.15
C ASN A 223 -13.16 2.32 20.69
N ALA A 224 -14.26 1.65 20.42
CA ALA A 224 -14.64 1.22 19.07
C ALA A 224 -14.74 2.42 18.10
N LYS A 225 -15.37 3.52 18.50
CA LYS A 225 -15.45 4.76 17.69
C LYS A 225 -14.06 5.33 17.40
N ARG A 226 -13.17 5.37 18.39
CA ARG A 226 -11.79 5.83 18.25
C ARG A 226 -11.00 4.99 17.26
N ARG A 227 -11.07 3.64 17.38
CA ARG A 227 -10.40 2.73 16.44
C ARG A 227 -10.94 2.89 15.00
N SER A 228 -12.25 3.11 14.84
CA SER A 228 -12.85 3.40 13.54
C SER A 228 -12.32 4.71 12.92
N ILE A 229 -12.12 5.75 13.74
CA ILE A 229 -11.52 7.01 13.29
C ILE A 229 -10.06 6.79 12.87
N HIS A 230 -9.27 6.00 13.60
CA HIS A 230 -7.89 5.66 13.21
C HIS A 230 -7.88 4.95 11.86
N ASN A 231 -8.73 3.93 11.65
CA ASN A 231 -8.87 3.25 10.36
C ASN A 231 -9.16 4.24 9.23
N ASN A 232 -10.05 5.20 9.47
CA ASN A 232 -10.41 6.22 8.50
C ASN A 232 -9.22 7.10 8.07
N TYR A 233 -8.34 7.48 8.99
CA TYR A 233 -7.14 8.27 8.67
C TYR A 233 -6.04 7.45 7.97
N ILE A 234 -5.90 6.15 8.30
CA ILE A 234 -4.90 5.27 7.70
C ILE A 234 -5.27 4.89 6.25
N THR A 235 -6.54 5.03 5.85
CA THR A 235 -7.05 4.56 4.55
C THR A 235 -6.26 5.09 3.36
N LEU A 236 -5.99 6.41 3.26
CA LEU A 236 -5.30 6.96 2.09
C LEU A 236 -3.82 6.53 2.00
N PRO A 237 -3.04 6.48 3.09
CA PRO A 237 -1.72 5.84 3.08
C PRO A 237 -1.73 4.40 2.58
N VAL A 238 -2.67 3.57 3.06
CA VAL A 238 -2.79 2.16 2.63
C VAL A 238 -3.11 2.07 1.14
N LEU A 239 -4.06 2.87 0.64
CA LEU A 239 -4.39 2.91 -0.78
C LEU A 239 -3.20 3.28 -1.65
N PHE A 240 -2.40 4.28 -1.23
CA PHE A 240 -1.17 4.60 -1.95
C PHE A 240 -0.22 3.41 -2.01
N ILE A 241 0.00 2.73 -0.87
CA ILE A 241 0.90 1.56 -0.83
C ILE A 241 0.39 0.46 -1.75
N MET A 242 -0.92 0.20 -1.81
CA MET A 242 -1.52 -0.81 -2.71
C MET A 242 -1.19 -0.54 -4.19
N ILE A 243 -1.22 0.72 -4.62
CA ILE A 243 -0.91 1.09 -6.00
C ILE A 243 0.58 1.32 -6.25
N SER A 244 1.38 1.52 -5.20
CA SER A 244 2.80 1.90 -5.30
C SER A 244 3.64 0.90 -6.10
N ALA A 245 3.26 -0.39 -6.12
CA ALA A 245 3.94 -1.42 -6.89
C ALA A 245 3.99 -1.13 -8.40
N HIS A 246 3.12 -0.26 -8.92
CA HIS A 246 3.09 0.20 -10.30
C HIS A 246 3.92 1.48 -10.54
N TYR A 247 4.47 2.07 -9.48
CA TYR A 247 5.21 3.34 -9.52
C TYR A 247 6.63 3.19 -8.93
N PRO A 248 7.52 2.52 -9.66
CA PRO A 248 8.89 2.19 -9.22
C PRO A 248 9.70 3.38 -8.73
N PHE A 249 9.49 4.55 -9.32
CA PHE A 249 10.20 5.78 -8.94
C PHE A 249 9.97 6.19 -7.48
N THR A 250 8.94 5.65 -6.81
CA THR A 250 8.66 5.93 -5.39
C THR A 250 9.48 5.03 -4.47
N TYR A 251 9.30 3.72 -4.57
CA TYR A 251 9.96 2.77 -3.68
C TYR A 251 11.41 2.47 -4.09
N GLY A 252 11.78 2.64 -5.37
CA GLY A 252 13.16 2.50 -5.84
C GLY A 252 14.06 3.70 -5.56
N HIS A 253 13.56 4.78 -5.00
CA HIS A 253 14.35 5.96 -4.68
C HIS A 253 15.24 5.72 -3.44
N LYS A 254 16.44 6.33 -3.40
CA LYS A 254 17.39 6.23 -2.27
C LYS A 254 16.74 6.57 -0.90
N TYR A 255 15.83 7.53 -0.90
CA TYR A 255 15.10 7.98 0.30
C TYR A 255 13.62 7.57 0.22
N ASN A 256 13.35 6.33 -0.20
CA ASN A 256 12.00 5.80 -0.40
C ASN A 256 11.14 5.91 0.88
N TRP A 257 11.71 5.64 2.06
CA TRP A 257 11.01 5.78 3.34
C TRP A 257 10.50 7.21 3.59
N LEU A 258 11.26 8.25 3.18
CA LEU A 258 10.81 9.66 3.25
C LEU A 258 9.69 9.94 2.25
N ILE A 259 9.75 9.37 1.05
CA ILE A 259 8.69 9.50 0.05
C ILE A 259 7.39 8.91 0.60
N LEU A 260 7.44 7.70 1.16
CA LEU A 260 6.26 7.07 1.78
C LEU A 260 5.72 7.90 2.95
N ALA A 261 6.60 8.40 3.82
CA ALA A 261 6.22 9.27 4.93
C ALA A 261 5.53 10.55 4.44
N SER A 262 6.11 11.23 3.43
CA SER A 262 5.55 12.47 2.86
C SER A 262 4.18 12.24 2.23
N ILE A 263 4.02 11.20 1.42
CA ILE A 263 2.72 10.86 0.80
C ILE A 263 1.70 10.47 1.87
N SER A 264 2.12 9.79 2.93
CA SER A 264 1.24 9.45 4.06
C SER A 264 0.74 10.70 4.78
N ILE A 265 1.61 11.68 5.04
CA ILE A 265 1.20 12.98 5.61
C ILE A 265 0.20 13.69 4.70
N ILE A 266 0.50 13.77 3.40
CA ILE A 266 -0.39 14.41 2.42
C ILE A 266 -1.75 13.71 2.41
N GLY A 267 -1.77 12.38 2.37
CA GLY A 267 -3.01 11.60 2.44
C GLY A 267 -3.81 11.86 3.72
N VAL A 268 -3.14 11.87 4.87
CA VAL A 268 -3.77 12.18 6.17
C VAL A 268 -4.33 13.61 6.18
N LEU A 269 -3.61 14.61 5.65
CA LEU A 269 -4.10 15.99 5.54
C LEU A 269 -5.36 16.08 4.66
N VAL A 270 -5.34 15.45 3.50
CA VAL A 270 -6.52 15.40 2.61
C VAL A 270 -7.70 14.75 3.34
N ARG A 271 -7.47 13.61 4.02
CA ARG A 271 -8.54 12.95 4.79
C ARG A 271 -9.05 13.81 5.93
N HIS A 272 -8.15 14.50 6.63
CA HIS A 272 -8.49 15.43 7.72
C HIS A 272 -9.38 16.58 7.22
N TYR A 273 -9.07 17.18 6.07
CA TYR A 273 -9.92 18.18 5.46
C TYR A 273 -11.36 17.67 5.25
N PHE A 274 -11.53 16.48 4.65
CA PHE A 274 -12.86 15.92 4.42
C PHE A 274 -13.59 15.58 5.72
N ASN A 275 -12.89 15.09 6.73
CA ASN A 275 -13.47 14.82 8.06
C ASN A 275 -13.95 16.12 8.73
N LEU A 276 -13.19 17.20 8.66
CA LEU A 276 -13.59 18.51 9.17
C LEU A 276 -14.78 19.09 8.39
N ARG A 277 -14.73 19.01 7.05
CA ARG A 277 -15.84 19.44 6.18
C ARG A 277 -17.13 18.70 6.50
N ASN A 278 -17.05 17.41 6.79
CA ASN A 278 -18.22 16.62 7.19
C ASN A 278 -18.82 17.13 8.51
N LYS A 279 -18.00 17.61 9.44
CA LYS A 279 -18.41 18.25 10.71
C LYS A 279 -18.82 19.72 10.57
N LYS A 280 -19.05 20.23 9.36
CA LYS A 280 -19.32 21.65 9.07
C LYS A 280 -18.18 22.60 9.51
N GLN A 281 -16.96 22.08 9.72
CA GLN A 281 -15.76 22.87 10.08
C GLN A 281 -14.92 23.11 8.83
N TYR A 282 -15.04 24.28 8.23
CA TYR A 282 -14.35 24.60 6.98
C TYR A 282 -12.94 25.13 7.24
N LYS A 283 -11.94 24.37 6.81
CA LYS A 283 -10.50 24.73 6.83
C LYS A 283 -9.92 24.61 5.41
N PRO A 284 -10.29 25.52 4.48
CA PRO A 284 -9.96 25.37 3.06
C PRO A 284 -8.47 25.37 2.75
N TRP A 285 -7.63 25.98 3.61
CA TRP A 285 -6.18 26.05 3.45
C TRP A 285 -5.47 24.69 3.49
N ILE A 286 -6.10 23.64 4.04
CA ILE A 286 -5.48 22.30 4.16
C ILE A 286 -5.23 21.69 2.79
N LEU A 287 -6.15 21.81 1.82
CA LEU A 287 -5.97 21.25 0.48
C LEU A 287 -4.85 21.93 -0.30
N PRO A 288 -4.74 23.28 -0.36
CA PRO A 288 -3.57 23.94 -0.92
C PRO A 288 -2.25 23.51 -0.27
N VAL A 289 -2.18 23.37 1.06
CA VAL A 289 -0.98 22.88 1.75
C VAL A 289 -0.62 21.45 1.30
N ALA A 290 -1.61 20.56 1.20
CA ALA A 290 -1.39 19.21 0.69
C ALA A 290 -0.92 19.21 -0.78
N ALA A 291 -1.48 20.08 -1.62
CA ALA A 291 -1.07 20.23 -3.02
C ALA A 291 0.37 20.76 -3.14
N VAL A 292 0.73 21.80 -2.38
CA VAL A 292 2.10 22.31 -2.33
C VAL A 292 3.08 21.24 -1.83
N GLY A 293 2.71 20.48 -0.78
CA GLY A 293 3.52 19.35 -0.31
C GLY A 293 3.76 18.31 -1.39
N MET A 294 2.74 17.99 -2.19
CA MET A 294 2.88 17.08 -3.33
C MET A 294 3.80 17.66 -4.42
N LEU A 295 3.66 18.94 -4.75
CA LEU A 295 4.55 19.61 -5.71
C LEU A 295 6.00 19.58 -5.25
N ILE A 296 6.26 19.90 -3.97
CA ILE A 296 7.61 19.83 -3.38
C ILE A 296 8.18 18.42 -3.52
N LEU A 297 7.38 17.38 -3.24
CA LEU A 297 7.81 16.01 -3.36
C LEU A 297 8.11 15.63 -4.81
N ILE A 298 7.28 16.06 -5.78
CA ILE A 298 7.52 15.87 -7.21
C ILE A 298 8.85 16.50 -7.62
N PHE A 299 9.07 17.77 -7.26
CA PHE A 299 10.33 18.46 -7.57
C PHE A 299 11.55 17.78 -6.92
N TYR A 300 11.43 17.42 -5.64
CA TYR A 300 12.50 16.71 -4.92
C TYR A 300 12.90 15.39 -5.58
N THR A 301 11.93 14.61 -6.08
CA THR A 301 12.20 13.32 -6.73
C THR A 301 12.62 13.45 -8.18
N THR A 302 12.27 14.53 -8.89
CA THR A 302 12.51 14.72 -10.32
C THR A 302 13.79 15.51 -10.62
N LEU A 303 14.02 16.63 -9.93
CA LEU A 303 15.15 17.52 -10.22
C LEU A 303 16.53 16.84 -10.19
N PRO A 304 16.88 15.99 -9.19
CA PRO A 304 18.19 15.34 -9.18
C PRO A 304 18.42 14.46 -10.42
N ARG A 305 17.36 13.84 -10.96
CA ARG A 305 17.45 13.01 -12.18
C ARG A 305 17.74 13.85 -13.42
N VAL A 306 17.10 15.00 -13.52
CA VAL A 306 17.31 15.93 -14.65
C VAL A 306 18.76 16.47 -14.64
N PHE A 307 19.23 16.94 -13.49
CA PHE A 307 20.58 17.52 -13.37
C PHE A 307 21.69 16.46 -13.44
N SER A 308 21.48 15.23 -12.95
CA SER A 308 22.43 14.13 -13.09
C SER A 308 22.63 13.76 -14.55
N ASN A 309 21.55 13.75 -15.35
CA ASN A 309 21.64 13.49 -16.78
C ASN A 309 22.46 14.56 -17.52
N GLN A 310 22.31 15.83 -17.17
CA GLN A 310 23.12 16.92 -17.77
C GLN A 310 24.60 16.83 -17.41
N LYS A 311 24.93 16.48 -16.16
CA LYS A 311 26.32 16.39 -15.72
C LYS A 311 27.09 15.22 -16.36
N ASN A 312 26.39 14.11 -16.60
CA ASN A 312 26.97 12.94 -17.27
C ASN A 312 27.20 13.16 -18.77
N LEU A 313 26.43 14.03 -19.44
CA LEU A 313 26.62 14.43 -20.83
C LEU A 313 27.94 15.21 -21.06
N THR A 314 28.42 15.91 -20.03
CA THR A 314 29.62 16.76 -20.14
C THR A 314 30.91 16.09 -19.70
N SER A 315 30.86 14.94 -19.03
CA SER A 315 32.02 14.38 -18.31
C SER A 315 32.66 13.12 -18.91
N SER A 316 32.12 12.51 -19.98
CA SER A 316 32.74 11.31 -20.58
C SER A 316 33.11 11.52 -22.05
N LEU A 317 34.41 11.62 -22.30
CA LEU A 317 35.04 11.58 -23.64
C LEU A 317 35.06 10.14 -24.22
N GLU A 318 34.74 9.12 -23.41
CA GLU A 318 34.80 7.73 -23.81
C GLU A 318 33.46 7.30 -24.40
N GLN A 319 33.46 6.91 -25.66
CA GLN A 319 32.30 6.40 -26.37
C GLN A 319 32.06 4.96 -25.98
N ILE A 320 30.91 4.66 -25.37
CA ILE A 320 30.55 3.29 -24.96
C ILE A 320 30.09 2.48 -26.16
N SER A 321 30.76 1.35 -26.41
CA SER A 321 30.41 0.43 -27.50
C SER A 321 29.10 -0.28 -27.23
N PHE A 322 28.25 -0.39 -28.25
CA PHE A 322 27.01 -1.18 -28.16
C PHE A 322 27.28 -2.66 -27.90
N ILE A 323 28.40 -3.21 -28.40
CA ILE A 323 28.79 -4.61 -28.15
C ILE A 323 28.90 -4.87 -26.64
N GLU A 324 29.49 -3.95 -25.89
CA GLU A 324 29.63 -4.07 -24.45
C GLU A 324 28.26 -4.02 -23.75
N ILE A 325 27.41 -3.07 -24.15
CA ILE A 325 26.04 -2.92 -23.61
C ILE A 325 25.19 -4.14 -23.92
N ASN A 326 25.25 -4.63 -25.14
CA ASN A 326 24.51 -5.82 -25.55
C ASN A 326 24.92 -7.06 -24.73
N ASN A 327 26.21 -7.21 -24.43
CA ASN A 327 26.69 -8.28 -23.54
C ASN A 327 26.13 -8.14 -22.11
N ILE A 328 26.18 -6.93 -21.54
CA ILE A 328 25.61 -6.70 -20.21
C ILE A 328 24.11 -7.04 -20.20
N ILE A 329 23.34 -6.53 -21.16
CA ILE A 329 21.89 -6.78 -21.25
C ILE A 329 21.61 -8.27 -21.43
N LYS A 330 22.35 -8.95 -22.31
CA LYS A 330 22.20 -10.39 -22.55
C LYS A 330 22.42 -11.22 -21.28
N TYR A 331 23.48 -10.94 -20.52
CA TYR A 331 23.81 -11.71 -19.33
C TYR A 331 23.01 -11.31 -18.09
N ARG A 332 22.60 -10.05 -17.97
CA ARG A 332 21.91 -9.53 -16.78
C ARG A 332 20.39 -9.46 -16.90
N CYS A 333 19.89 -9.25 -18.12
CA CYS A 333 18.48 -9.07 -18.40
C CYS A 333 17.91 -10.20 -19.27
N GLY A 334 18.67 -10.64 -20.28
CA GLY A 334 18.25 -11.63 -21.26
C GLY A 334 17.90 -13.00 -20.68
N VAL A 335 18.44 -13.37 -19.50
CA VAL A 335 18.10 -14.63 -18.84
C VAL A 335 16.61 -14.76 -18.51
N CYS A 336 15.92 -13.64 -18.32
CA CYS A 336 14.46 -13.56 -18.10
C CYS A 336 13.73 -12.95 -19.30
N HIS A 337 14.36 -11.97 -19.97
CA HIS A 337 13.76 -11.16 -21.04
C HIS A 337 14.21 -11.64 -22.42
N THR A 338 13.97 -12.89 -22.73
CA THR A 338 14.15 -13.55 -24.04
C THR A 338 12.90 -14.35 -24.37
N LYS A 339 12.69 -14.67 -25.64
CA LYS A 339 11.58 -15.52 -26.08
C LYS A 339 11.52 -16.87 -25.37
N ASN A 340 12.70 -17.39 -24.98
CA ASN A 340 12.82 -18.63 -24.24
C ASN A 340 13.64 -18.38 -22.96
N PRO A 341 13.04 -17.89 -21.89
CA PRO A 341 13.73 -17.61 -20.63
C PRO A 341 14.50 -18.82 -20.09
N THR A 342 15.73 -18.60 -19.64
CA THR A 342 16.55 -19.65 -19.04
C THR A 342 16.57 -19.58 -17.51
N PHE A 343 16.06 -18.49 -16.94
CA PHE A 343 15.98 -18.34 -15.49
C PHE A 343 14.82 -19.17 -14.92
N GLU A 344 15.12 -19.99 -13.92
CA GLU A 344 14.16 -20.86 -13.28
C GLU A 344 12.97 -20.06 -12.71
N GLY A 345 11.75 -20.45 -13.06
CA GLY A 345 10.52 -19.75 -12.66
C GLY A 345 9.87 -18.88 -13.73
N PHE A 346 10.52 -18.64 -14.88
CA PHE A 346 9.91 -17.94 -16.02
C PHE A 346 9.86 -18.85 -17.24
N LYS A 347 8.67 -19.15 -17.75
CA LYS A 347 8.48 -19.88 -19.02
C LYS A 347 8.31 -18.94 -20.20
N ASP A 348 7.77 -17.76 -19.96
CA ASP A 348 7.58 -16.70 -20.94
C ASP A 348 8.23 -15.41 -20.46
N PRO A 349 8.63 -14.52 -21.36
CA PRO A 349 9.25 -13.25 -20.99
C PRO A 349 8.27 -12.40 -20.15
N PRO A 350 8.69 -11.92 -18.97
CA PRO A 350 7.85 -11.11 -18.10
C PRO A 350 7.25 -9.92 -18.84
N LEU A 351 5.94 -9.75 -18.79
CA LEU A 351 5.18 -8.71 -19.50
C LEU A 351 5.37 -8.71 -21.03
N GLY A 352 5.82 -9.83 -21.62
CA GLY A 352 6.12 -9.93 -23.05
C GLY A 352 7.31 -9.07 -23.48
N ILE A 353 8.15 -8.61 -22.56
CA ILE A 353 9.32 -7.78 -22.87
C ILE A 353 10.50 -8.69 -23.18
N VAL A 354 11.09 -8.54 -24.36
CA VAL A 354 12.27 -9.27 -24.83
C VAL A 354 13.41 -8.31 -25.18
N PHE A 355 14.66 -8.81 -25.10
CA PHE A 355 15.89 -8.10 -25.45
C PHE A 355 16.76 -8.95 -26.38
N ASP A 356 16.14 -9.73 -27.26
CA ASP A 356 16.85 -10.68 -28.14
C ASP A 356 17.60 -9.99 -29.30
N THR A 357 17.09 -8.83 -29.73
CA THR A 357 17.67 -8.05 -30.83
C THR A 357 18.00 -6.62 -30.38
N PRO A 358 18.92 -5.92 -31.08
CA PRO A 358 19.21 -4.50 -30.85
C PRO A 358 17.94 -3.62 -30.88
N ASP A 359 17.02 -3.90 -31.79
CA ASP A 359 15.75 -3.17 -31.92
C ASP A 359 14.84 -3.40 -30.71
N ASP A 360 14.84 -4.59 -30.13
CA ASP A 360 14.10 -4.88 -28.89
C ASP A 360 14.64 -4.05 -27.72
N ILE A 361 15.96 -3.89 -27.64
CA ILE A 361 16.64 -3.08 -26.63
C ILE A 361 16.25 -1.61 -26.81
N LEU A 362 16.35 -1.07 -28.02
CA LEU A 362 15.96 0.31 -28.31
C LEU A 362 14.49 0.59 -28.00
N LYS A 363 13.60 -0.31 -28.41
CA LYS A 363 12.15 -0.19 -28.13
C LYS A 363 11.82 -0.11 -26.66
N ASN A 364 12.63 -0.71 -25.80
CA ASN A 364 12.41 -0.78 -24.37
C ASN A 364 13.40 0.07 -23.55
N ILE A 365 14.14 0.98 -24.19
CA ILE A 365 15.24 1.72 -23.56
C ILE A 365 14.78 2.55 -22.35
N ASP A 366 13.60 3.18 -22.44
CA ASP A 366 13.01 3.96 -21.32
C ASP A 366 12.66 3.05 -20.13
N LYS A 367 12.25 1.81 -20.41
CA LYS A 367 11.98 0.83 -19.34
C LYS A 367 13.28 0.34 -18.71
N ILE A 368 14.32 0.06 -19.53
CA ILE A 368 15.65 -0.30 -19.01
C ILE A 368 16.16 0.82 -18.09
N LYS A 369 16.11 2.06 -18.57
CA LYS A 369 16.54 3.22 -17.79
C LYS A 369 15.75 3.34 -16.48
N SER A 370 14.41 3.36 -16.56
CA SER A 370 13.56 3.57 -15.38
C SER A 370 13.62 2.45 -14.36
N GLN A 371 13.76 1.19 -14.82
CA GLN A 371 13.69 0.02 -13.93
C GLN A 371 15.03 -0.46 -13.42
N ALA A 372 16.08 -0.39 -14.24
CA ALA A 372 17.40 -0.90 -13.87
C ALA A 372 18.36 0.19 -13.39
N ILE A 373 18.25 1.41 -13.92
CA ILE A 373 19.19 2.50 -13.63
C ILE A 373 18.61 3.46 -12.58
N ASP A 374 17.41 4.01 -12.85
CA ASP A 374 16.82 5.07 -12.01
C ASP A 374 16.20 4.52 -10.71
N SER A 375 15.80 3.25 -10.68
CA SER A 375 15.06 2.68 -9.55
C SER A 375 15.64 1.39 -8.95
N ASN A 376 16.66 0.79 -9.55
CA ASN A 376 17.30 -0.47 -9.12
C ASN A 376 16.31 -1.65 -8.89
N ILE A 377 15.19 -1.68 -9.60
CA ILE A 377 14.17 -2.71 -9.43
C ILE A 377 14.49 -3.94 -10.26
N MET A 378 15.14 -3.72 -11.38
CA MET A 378 15.61 -4.77 -12.28
C MET A 378 17.14 -4.86 -12.24
N PRO A 379 17.68 -6.06 -12.22
CA PRO A 379 17.01 -7.36 -12.03
C PRO A 379 16.35 -7.47 -10.64
N PRO A 380 15.21 -8.19 -10.49
CA PRO A 380 14.56 -8.35 -9.19
C PRO A 380 15.55 -8.90 -8.14
N GLY A 381 15.61 -8.27 -6.97
CA GLY A 381 16.54 -8.67 -5.91
C GLY A 381 18.01 -8.74 -6.32
N ASN A 382 18.37 -8.12 -7.43
CA ASN A 382 19.68 -8.24 -8.11
C ASN A 382 20.10 -9.70 -8.37
N LEU A 383 19.15 -10.57 -8.70
CA LEU A 383 19.36 -12.02 -8.89
C LEU A 383 20.42 -12.36 -9.92
N THR A 384 20.61 -11.53 -10.94
CA THR A 384 21.63 -11.73 -11.99
C THR A 384 22.96 -11.04 -11.68
N GLY A 385 23.06 -10.34 -10.54
CA GLY A 385 24.28 -9.73 -10.05
C GLY A 385 24.80 -8.58 -10.91
N ILE A 386 23.91 -7.72 -11.47
CA ILE A 386 24.35 -6.53 -12.19
C ILE A 386 25.14 -5.60 -11.25
N THR A 387 26.30 -5.14 -11.70
CA THR A 387 27.17 -4.28 -10.91
C THR A 387 26.86 -2.79 -11.15
N GLU A 388 27.23 -1.93 -10.20
CA GLU A 388 27.07 -0.48 -10.35
C GLU A 388 27.86 0.06 -11.57
N THR A 389 29.02 -0.53 -11.87
CA THR A 389 29.80 -0.18 -13.06
C THR A 389 29.06 -0.50 -14.35
N GLU A 390 28.40 -1.66 -14.43
CA GLU A 390 27.57 -2.05 -15.58
C GLU A 390 26.39 -1.10 -15.76
N LYS A 391 25.74 -0.71 -14.66
CA LYS A 391 24.63 0.28 -14.69
C LYS A 391 25.10 1.65 -15.18
N VAL A 392 26.27 2.10 -14.70
CA VAL A 392 26.86 3.37 -15.16
C VAL A 392 27.13 3.32 -16.66
N LYS A 393 27.68 2.21 -17.19
CA LYS A 393 27.93 2.05 -18.63
C LYS A 393 26.64 2.09 -19.44
N ILE A 394 25.58 1.38 -19.02
CA ILE A 394 24.27 1.44 -19.68
C ILE A 394 23.74 2.87 -19.67
N ASN A 395 23.81 3.57 -18.53
CA ASN A 395 23.35 4.95 -18.42
C ASN A 395 24.12 5.91 -19.32
N LEU A 396 25.43 5.78 -19.40
CA LEU A 396 26.27 6.59 -20.28
C LEU A 396 25.92 6.35 -21.75
N TRP A 397 25.79 5.09 -22.18
CA TRP A 397 25.39 4.74 -23.53
C TRP A 397 24.00 5.30 -23.87
N ILE A 398 23.04 5.21 -22.98
CA ILE A 398 21.69 5.83 -23.16
C ILE A 398 21.82 7.34 -23.36
N ASN A 399 22.60 8.02 -22.51
CA ASN A 399 22.78 9.46 -22.58
C ASN A 399 23.60 9.92 -23.82
N GLN A 400 24.41 9.04 -24.40
CA GLN A 400 25.14 9.25 -25.67
C GLN A 400 24.27 9.03 -26.92
N GLY A 401 22.97 8.77 -26.75
CA GLY A 401 22.01 8.63 -27.84
C GLY A 401 21.74 7.20 -28.29
N SER A 402 22.17 6.20 -27.51
CA SER A 402 21.82 4.78 -27.70
C SER A 402 22.18 4.23 -29.09
N ASN A 403 23.35 4.59 -29.58
CA ASN A 403 23.80 4.17 -30.91
C ASN A 403 24.13 2.67 -30.89
N ILE A 404 23.51 1.90 -31.81
CA ILE A 404 23.72 0.44 -31.97
C ILE A 404 24.76 0.10 -33.05
N ASN A 405 25.30 1.09 -33.73
CA ASN A 405 26.26 0.93 -34.83
C ASN A 405 27.71 1.16 -34.39
N ASN A 406 27.96 1.26 -33.07
CA ASN A 406 29.30 1.54 -32.53
C ASN A 406 30.00 0.25 -32.09
#